data_2381c8a1d4e5be0e42f85e563d7b8d92
#
_entry.id   2381c8a1d4e5be0e42f85e563d7b8d92
#
_cell.length_a   1.000
_cell.length_b   1.000
_cell.length_c   1.000
_cell.angle_alpha   90.00
_cell.angle_beta   90.00
_cell.angle_gamma   90.00
#
_symmetry.space_group_name_H-M   'P 1'
#
loop_
_entity.id
_entity.type
_entity.pdbx_description
1 polymer ?
#
loop_
_entity_poly.entity_id
_entity_poly.type
_entity_poly.pdbx_seq_one_letter_code
_entity_poly.pdbx_strand_id
1 'polypeptide(L)'
;LQNCLTRYEVANEFIPILAYEYTAPPKLGGHHNVYFRKGDSKLVGLHQATNVTDLFKVLKELNSTGDVLVIPHAHQAGDWRRADKDLVAGVEIASQHGSFEWFGLRF
;
A
#
# COMPACT_ATOMS: atom_id res chain seq x y z
N LEU A 1 5.91 -14.95 -5.51
CA LEU A 1 4.77 -14.07 -5.81
C LEU A 1 4.81 -13.59 -7.27
N GLN A 2 5.92 -13.00 -7.73
CA GLN A 2 6.07 -12.49 -9.11
C GLN A 2 5.84 -13.56 -10.19
N ASN A 3 6.33 -14.78 -10.01
CA ASN A 3 6.09 -15.89 -10.94
C ASN A 3 4.60 -16.26 -11.08
N CYS A 4 3.79 -15.99 -10.05
CA CYS A 4 2.35 -16.23 -10.11
C CYS A 4 1.64 -15.23 -11.04
N LEU A 5 2.10 -13.98 -11.10
CA LEU A 5 1.50 -12.94 -11.96
C LEU A 5 1.55 -13.38 -13.41
N THR A 6 2.73 -13.69 -13.93
CA THR A 6 2.92 -14.13 -15.31
C THR A 6 2.15 -15.41 -15.63
N ARG A 7 2.03 -16.33 -14.64
CA ARG A 7 1.34 -17.61 -14.84
C ARG A 7 -0.17 -17.46 -15.02
N TYR A 8 -0.78 -16.47 -14.36
CA TYR A 8 -2.23 -16.32 -14.33
C TYR A 8 -2.74 -15.14 -15.17
N GLU A 9 -1.85 -14.37 -15.76
CA GLU A 9 -2.23 -13.28 -16.66
C GLU A 9 -2.86 -13.82 -17.94
N VAL A 10 -4.05 -13.32 -18.28
CA VAL A 10 -4.74 -13.58 -19.54
C VAL A 10 -5.02 -12.24 -20.20
N ALA A 11 -4.34 -11.97 -21.30
CA ALA A 11 -4.40 -10.69 -21.98
C ALA A 11 -5.85 -10.23 -22.26
N ASN A 12 -6.20 -9.04 -21.81
CA ASN A 12 -7.53 -8.42 -21.89
C ASN A 12 -8.66 -9.12 -21.11
N GLU A 13 -8.38 -10.19 -20.36
CA GLU A 13 -9.38 -10.92 -19.56
C GLU A 13 -9.08 -10.90 -18.08
N PHE A 14 -7.83 -11.17 -17.69
CA PHE A 14 -7.40 -11.21 -16.29
C PHE A 14 -6.02 -10.61 -16.14
N ILE A 15 -5.95 -9.48 -15.44
CA ILE A 15 -4.71 -8.74 -15.16
C ILE A 15 -4.41 -8.86 -13.66
N PRO A 16 -3.46 -9.72 -13.25
CA PRO A 16 -3.06 -9.81 -11.85
C PRO A 16 -2.23 -8.58 -11.45
N ILE A 17 -2.53 -8.01 -10.29
CA ILE A 17 -1.82 -6.86 -9.74
C ILE A 17 -0.88 -7.32 -8.63
N LEU A 18 0.41 -6.96 -8.72
CA LEU A 18 1.35 -7.17 -7.64
C LEU A 18 1.00 -6.24 -6.49
N ALA A 19 0.70 -6.81 -5.33
CA ALA A 19 0.38 -6.03 -4.13
C ALA A 19 0.82 -6.77 -2.86
N TYR A 20 0.99 -6.01 -1.77
CA TYR A 20 1.19 -6.57 -0.44
C TYR A 20 0.74 -5.55 0.62
N GLU A 21 0.49 -6.03 1.84
CA GLU A 21 0.26 -5.20 3.01
C GLU A 21 1.57 -4.97 3.76
N TYR A 22 1.96 -3.71 3.88
CA TYR A 22 3.01 -3.27 4.80
C TYR A 22 2.41 -3.04 6.18
N THR A 23 2.83 -3.83 7.17
CA THR A 23 2.22 -3.88 8.50
C THR A 23 3.19 -3.35 9.57
N ALA A 24 3.19 -2.05 9.80
CA ALA A 24 3.94 -1.43 10.89
C ALA A 24 3.05 -1.23 12.14
N PRO A 25 3.63 -1.17 13.35
CA PRO A 25 2.89 -0.72 14.53
C PRO A 25 2.24 0.66 14.31
N PRO A 26 1.06 0.95 14.92
CA PRO A 26 0.35 2.22 14.71
C PRO A 26 1.22 3.46 14.97
N LYS A 27 2.06 3.43 16.04
CA LYS A 27 3.00 4.52 16.35
C LYS A 27 4.07 4.77 15.28
N LEU A 28 4.31 3.80 14.41
CA LEU A 28 5.28 3.87 13.31
C LEU A 28 4.61 4.11 11.95
N GLY A 29 3.31 4.39 11.94
CA GLY A 29 2.55 4.75 10.76
C GLY A 29 1.41 3.78 10.41
N GLY A 30 1.36 2.59 11.04
CA GLY A 30 0.27 1.62 10.84
C GLY A 30 0.36 0.84 9.53
N HIS A 31 -0.78 0.32 9.11
CA HIS A 31 -0.89 -0.60 7.98
C HIS A 31 -1.17 0.14 6.67
N HIS A 32 -0.52 -0.28 5.60
CA HIS A 32 -0.65 0.28 4.27
C HIS A 32 -0.67 -0.80 3.20
N ASN A 33 -1.65 -0.77 2.30
CA ASN A 33 -1.65 -1.59 1.11
C ASN A 33 -0.76 -0.93 0.05
N VAL A 34 0.19 -1.67 -0.49
CA VAL A 34 1.11 -1.23 -1.54
C VAL A 34 0.82 -2.01 -2.82
N TYR A 35 0.50 -1.30 -3.89
CA TYR A 35 0.18 -1.84 -5.20
C TYR A 35 1.23 -1.40 -6.21
N PHE A 36 1.57 -2.28 -7.14
CA PHE A 36 2.52 -2.01 -8.20
C PHE A 36 1.90 -2.20 -9.58
N ARG A 37 2.20 -1.28 -10.47
CA ARG A 37 1.81 -1.38 -11.86
C ARG A 37 2.58 -2.47 -12.60
N LYS A 38 3.84 -2.71 -12.20
CA LYS A 38 4.73 -3.69 -12.83
C LYS A 38 4.95 -4.90 -11.94
N GLY A 39 4.87 -6.09 -12.52
CA GLY A 39 5.04 -7.35 -11.81
C GLY A 39 6.48 -7.62 -11.32
N ASP A 40 7.48 -6.91 -11.85
CA ASP A 40 8.90 -7.01 -11.47
C ASP A 40 9.34 -5.95 -10.46
N SER A 41 8.41 -5.14 -9.95
CA SER A 41 8.67 -4.09 -8.95
C SER A 41 9.30 -4.64 -7.66
N LYS A 42 10.02 -3.79 -6.96
CA LYS A 42 10.75 -4.16 -5.73
C LYS A 42 9.86 -3.96 -4.51
N LEU A 43 9.57 -5.06 -3.83
CA LEU A 43 8.84 -5.03 -2.55
C LEU A 43 9.74 -4.50 -1.43
N VAL A 44 9.15 -3.80 -0.49
CA VAL A 44 9.84 -3.22 0.68
C VAL A 44 9.25 -3.80 1.96
N GLY A 45 10.03 -4.56 2.70
CA GLY A 45 9.63 -5.15 3.98
C GLY A 45 10.10 -4.35 5.19
N LEU A 46 9.64 -4.75 6.39
CA LEU A 46 10.00 -4.10 7.66
C LEU A 46 11.52 -4.10 7.95
N HIS A 47 12.27 -5.02 7.37
CA HIS A 47 13.74 -5.05 7.51
C HIS A 47 14.44 -3.95 6.70
N GLN A 48 13.77 -3.36 5.69
CA GLN A 48 14.28 -2.27 4.86
C GLN A 48 13.71 -0.91 5.29
N ALA A 49 12.48 -0.93 5.81
CA ALA A 49 11.79 0.27 6.29
C ALA A 49 11.04 -0.08 7.57
N THR A 50 11.41 0.51 8.70
CA THR A 50 10.81 0.19 10.01
C THR A 50 9.59 1.03 10.34
N ASN A 51 9.34 2.08 9.58
CA ASN A 51 8.18 2.97 9.71
C ASN A 51 7.69 3.42 8.33
N VAL A 52 6.52 4.02 8.27
CA VAL A 52 5.89 4.40 7.01
C VAL A 52 6.64 5.50 6.24
N THR A 53 7.33 6.40 6.94
CA THR A 53 8.14 7.44 6.28
C THR A 53 9.32 6.83 5.54
N ASP A 54 10.00 5.87 6.15
CA ASP A 54 11.07 5.12 5.50
C ASP A 54 10.52 4.25 4.36
N LEU A 55 9.33 3.65 4.53
CA LEU A 55 8.65 2.92 3.47
C LEU A 55 8.52 3.77 2.20
N PHE A 56 7.95 4.96 2.32
CA PHE A 56 7.77 5.86 1.17
C PHE A 56 9.10 6.23 0.52
N LYS A 57 10.13 6.52 1.32
CA LYS A 57 11.47 6.83 0.83
C LYS A 57 12.04 5.67 0.03
N VAL A 58 12.08 4.47 0.60
CA VAL A 58 12.66 3.28 -0.04
C VAL A 58 11.85 2.86 -1.27
N LEU A 59 10.51 2.96 -1.24
CA LEU A 59 9.67 2.69 -2.42
C LEU A 59 10.04 3.61 -3.60
N LYS A 60 10.28 4.91 -3.34
CA LYS A 60 10.68 5.88 -4.37
C LYS A 60 12.12 5.68 -4.87
N GLU A 61 13.00 5.16 -4.03
CA GLU A 61 14.37 4.82 -4.43
C GLU A 61 14.45 3.57 -5.33
N LEU A 62 13.58 2.58 -5.07
CA LEU A 62 13.61 1.29 -5.77
C LEU A 62 12.67 1.19 -6.96
N ASN A 63 11.65 2.06 -7.05
CA ASN A 63 10.62 2.03 -8.08
C ASN A 63 10.33 3.44 -8.60
N SER A 64 9.81 3.52 -9.83
CA SER A 64 9.27 4.79 -10.34
C SER A 64 7.97 5.13 -9.59
N THR A 65 7.79 6.38 -9.18
CA THR A 65 6.61 6.83 -8.39
C THR A 65 5.29 6.57 -9.12
N GLY A 66 5.25 6.74 -10.44
CA GLY A 66 4.06 6.45 -11.25
C GLY A 66 3.71 4.95 -11.38
N ASP A 67 4.57 4.06 -10.89
CA ASP A 67 4.35 2.62 -10.90
C ASP A 67 3.97 2.06 -9.51
N VAL A 68 3.85 2.91 -8.50
CA VAL A 68 3.53 2.53 -7.12
C VAL A 68 2.34 3.34 -6.60
N LEU A 69 1.37 2.65 -6.00
CA LEU A 69 0.24 3.24 -5.30
C LEU A 69 0.21 2.72 -3.87
N VAL A 70 0.07 3.60 -2.90
CA VAL A 70 -0.07 3.23 -1.50
C VAL A 70 -1.42 3.71 -0.97
N ILE A 71 -2.16 2.83 -0.29
CA ILE A 71 -3.45 3.14 0.33
C ILE A 71 -3.35 2.81 1.82
N PRO A 72 -3.36 3.84 2.71
CA PRO A 72 -3.43 3.63 4.15
C PRO A 72 -4.72 2.93 4.56
N HIS A 73 -4.65 1.97 5.47
CA HIS A 73 -5.84 1.41 6.12
C HIS A 73 -6.52 2.43 7.02
N ALA A 74 -7.84 2.51 6.96
CA ALA A 74 -8.60 3.40 7.83
C ALA A 74 -8.64 2.89 9.28
N HIS A 75 -8.80 1.59 9.50
CA HIS A 75 -9.08 1.01 10.80
C HIS A 75 -7.84 0.71 11.66
N GLN A 76 -6.68 0.47 11.09
CA GLN A 76 -5.45 0.18 11.83
C GLN A 76 -4.53 1.41 11.89
N ALA A 77 -5.16 2.55 12.12
CA ALA A 77 -4.49 3.81 12.32
C ALA A 77 -3.35 4.09 11.33
N GLY A 78 -3.63 3.94 10.05
CA GLY A 78 -2.75 4.50 9.03
C GLY A 78 -2.56 5.98 9.36
N ASP A 79 -1.34 6.40 9.68
CA ASP A 79 -1.08 7.79 10.05
C ASP A 79 -1.10 8.68 8.81
N TRP A 80 -2.27 9.19 8.49
CA TRP A 80 -2.55 10.02 7.32
C TRP A 80 -1.76 11.33 7.27
N ARG A 81 -1.26 11.80 8.42
CA ARG A 81 -0.39 12.98 8.51
C ARG A 81 0.96 12.76 7.84
N ARG A 82 1.34 11.49 7.67
CA ARG A 82 2.57 11.06 7.00
C ARG A 82 2.38 10.72 5.52
N ALA A 83 1.17 10.91 4.98
CA ALA A 83 0.88 10.56 3.60
C ALA A 83 1.84 11.25 2.62
N ASP A 84 2.47 10.47 1.77
CA ASP A 84 3.32 10.98 0.69
C ASP A 84 2.46 11.30 -0.53
N LYS A 85 2.47 12.55 -0.98
CA LYS A 85 1.62 13.06 -2.07
C LYS A 85 1.87 12.39 -3.42
N ASP A 86 3.04 11.79 -3.62
CA ASP A 86 3.43 11.15 -4.88
C ASP A 86 3.03 9.66 -4.91
N LEU A 87 2.80 9.04 -3.75
CA LEU A 87 2.47 7.62 -3.62
C LEU A 87 1.05 7.35 -3.13
N VAL A 88 0.49 8.24 -2.29
CA VAL A 88 -0.84 8.07 -1.70
C VAL A 88 -1.87 8.83 -2.52
N ALA A 89 -2.59 8.11 -3.40
CA ALA A 89 -3.60 8.68 -4.28
C ALA A 89 -5.04 8.22 -3.95
N GLY A 90 -5.21 7.46 -2.87
CA GLY A 90 -6.51 6.92 -2.47
C GLY A 90 -6.62 6.75 -0.97
N VAL A 91 -7.85 6.55 -0.51
CA VAL A 91 -8.17 6.32 0.89
C VAL A 91 -9.12 5.13 1.01
N GLU A 92 -8.96 4.32 2.05
CA GLU A 92 -9.91 3.26 2.36
C GLU A 92 -11.14 3.88 3.06
N ILE A 93 -12.31 3.74 2.47
CA ILE A 93 -13.57 4.25 3.04
C ILE A 93 -14.48 3.13 3.53
N ALA A 94 -14.24 1.89 3.13
CA ALA A 94 -14.98 0.72 3.59
C ALA A 94 -14.10 -0.54 3.54
N SER A 95 -14.27 -1.42 4.51
CA SER A 95 -13.64 -2.75 4.57
C SER A 95 -14.51 -3.72 5.36
N GLN A 96 -14.02 -4.95 5.58
CA GLN A 96 -14.69 -5.89 6.50
C GLN A 96 -14.82 -5.36 7.95
N HIS A 97 -14.08 -4.31 8.31
CA HIS A 97 -14.11 -3.68 9.63
C HIS A 97 -15.18 -2.57 9.74
N GLY A 98 -15.86 -2.23 8.67
CA GLY A 98 -16.93 -1.26 8.64
C GLY A 98 -16.79 -0.17 7.56
N SER A 99 -17.67 0.82 7.64
CA SER A 99 -17.63 2.03 6.80
C SER A 99 -17.00 3.17 7.57
N PHE A 100 -16.08 3.88 6.92
CA PHE A 100 -15.30 4.98 7.49
C PHE A 100 -15.66 6.34 6.86
N GLU A 101 -16.82 6.43 6.23
CA GLU A 101 -17.30 7.64 5.56
C GLU A 101 -17.71 8.75 6.53
N TRP A 102 -17.83 8.46 7.84
CA TRP A 102 -18.34 9.39 8.83
C TRP A 102 -17.24 10.04 9.66
N PHE A 103 -17.21 11.36 9.66
CA PHE A 103 -16.40 12.11 10.62
C PHE A 103 -16.86 11.80 12.06
N GLY A 104 -15.95 11.32 12.89
CA GLY A 104 -16.23 11.05 14.30
C GLY A 104 -16.56 9.61 14.66
N LEU A 105 -16.51 8.67 13.71
CA LEU A 105 -16.44 7.26 14.07
C LEU A 105 -15.18 7.00 14.89
N ARG A 106 -15.36 6.61 16.14
CA ARG A 106 -14.28 6.17 17.02
C ARG A 106 -14.23 4.65 16.98
N PHE A 107 -13.05 4.13 16.75
CA PHE A 107 -12.75 2.71 16.84
C PHE A 107 -12.15 2.39 18.20
#